data_10cd0d8fa62b68038a7424aed15f43d4
#
_entry.id   10cd0d8fa62b68038a7424aed15f43d4
#
_cell.length_a   1.000
_cell.length_b   1.000
_cell.length_c   1.000
_cell.angle_alpha   90.00
_cell.angle_beta   90.00
_cell.angle_gamma   90.00
#
_symmetry.space_group_name_H-M   'P 1'
#
loop_
_entity.id
_entity.type
_entity.pdbx_description
1 polymer ?
#
loop_
_entity_poly.entity_id
_entity_poly.type
_entity_poly.pdbx_seq_one_letter_code
_entity_poly.pdbx_strand_id
1 'polypeptide(L)'
;LGAGQADDIAVLSYTSGTTGRPKGVIITHRYLIDNVHRVIQATGAAPGMEYLSYIAPAWVTEQLFAFSMGVLVPLVVNFPEGPEQVLENIRELAVEVMVFAPRQWESLAATLQARMFDADPWRRRIYDWGIEIGRQVHVARLDGKPVSARARALLPLAEALVLRPLRDQLGLT
;
A
#
# COMPACT_ATOMS: atom_id res chain seq x y z
N LEU A 1 -3.86 20.31 -29.20
CA LEU A 1 -3.09 19.44 -28.34
C LEU A 1 -1.63 19.84 -28.45
N GLY A 2 -0.95 20.22 -27.34
CA GLY A 2 0.47 20.52 -27.31
C GLY A 2 0.88 21.90 -26.82
N ALA A 3 -0.05 22.72 -26.28
CA ALA A 3 0.26 24.05 -25.76
C ALA A 3 0.60 24.07 -24.25
N GLY A 4 0.47 22.95 -23.51
CA GLY A 4 0.75 22.89 -22.08
C GLY A 4 2.25 22.87 -21.80
N GLN A 5 2.69 23.64 -20.79
CA GLN A 5 4.06 23.67 -20.30
C GLN A 5 4.21 22.82 -19.04
N ALA A 6 5.41 22.35 -18.76
CA ALA A 6 5.68 21.53 -17.58
C ALA A 6 5.33 22.25 -16.26
N ASP A 7 5.48 23.56 -16.22
CA ASP A 7 5.21 24.38 -15.03
C ASP A 7 3.79 24.92 -14.98
N ASP A 8 2.92 24.58 -15.94
CA ASP A 8 1.50 24.89 -15.88
C ASP A 8 0.85 24.12 -14.73
N ILE A 9 -0.22 24.72 -14.18
CA ILE A 9 -1.01 24.13 -13.11
C ILE A 9 -1.77 22.92 -13.66
N ALA A 10 -1.49 21.75 -13.12
CA ALA A 10 -2.21 20.53 -13.42
C ALA A 10 -3.42 20.34 -12.50
N VAL A 11 -3.23 20.60 -11.19
CA VAL A 11 -4.26 20.37 -10.17
C VAL A 11 -4.20 21.47 -9.10
N LEU A 12 -5.36 21.86 -8.58
CA LEU A 12 -5.49 22.63 -7.34
C LEU A 12 -6.09 21.71 -6.28
N SER A 13 -5.27 21.34 -5.28
CA SER A 13 -5.69 20.51 -4.16
C SER A 13 -5.92 21.36 -2.92
N TYR A 14 -7.11 21.28 -2.32
CA TYR A 14 -7.44 22.06 -1.14
C TYR A 14 -7.19 21.27 0.15
N THR A 15 -6.51 21.89 1.10
CA THR A 15 -6.30 21.38 2.46
C THR A 15 -7.12 22.18 3.46
N SER A 16 -7.52 21.55 4.57
CA SER A 16 -8.33 22.19 5.63
C SER A 16 -7.64 23.38 6.32
N GLY A 17 -6.33 23.51 6.14
CA GLY A 17 -5.52 24.59 6.73
C GLY A 17 -5.57 24.61 8.27
N THR A 18 -4.47 24.87 8.93
CA THR A 18 -4.40 24.99 10.40
C THR A 18 -5.13 26.22 10.96
N THR A 19 -5.47 27.19 10.10
CA THR A 19 -6.13 28.45 10.45
C THR A 19 -7.64 28.47 10.16
N GLY A 20 -8.24 27.31 9.86
CA GLY A 20 -9.68 27.18 9.61
C GLY A 20 -10.16 27.60 8.20
N ARG A 21 -9.32 28.24 7.40
CA ARG A 21 -9.65 28.55 5.98
C ARG A 21 -8.93 27.55 5.07
N PRO A 22 -9.66 26.94 4.11
CA PRO A 22 -9.04 26.05 3.12
C PRO A 22 -7.93 26.76 2.35
N LYS A 23 -6.80 26.09 2.15
CA LYS A 23 -5.67 26.58 1.36
C LYS A 23 -5.54 25.73 0.12
N GLY A 24 -5.47 26.38 -1.05
CA GLY A 24 -5.20 25.71 -2.32
C GLY A 24 -3.70 25.46 -2.50
N VAL A 25 -3.36 24.20 -2.70
CA VAL A 25 -2.00 23.77 -3.06
C VAL A 25 -1.94 23.65 -4.57
N ILE A 26 -1.01 24.36 -5.18
CA ILE A 26 -0.77 24.31 -6.64
C ILE A 26 0.12 23.12 -6.93
N ILE A 27 -0.33 22.23 -7.81
CA ILE A 27 0.41 21.06 -8.28
C ILE A 27 0.59 21.22 -9.80
N THR A 28 1.84 21.25 -10.25
CA THR A 28 2.19 21.40 -11.67
C THR A 28 2.31 20.05 -12.36
N HIS A 29 2.27 20.03 -13.70
CA HIS A 29 2.56 18.82 -14.49
C HIS A 29 3.95 18.27 -14.18
N ARG A 30 4.95 19.12 -14.05
CA ARG A 30 6.32 18.74 -13.67
C ARG A 30 6.33 17.98 -12.33
N TYR A 31 5.65 18.53 -11.32
CA TYR A 31 5.59 17.89 -10.01
C TYR A 31 5.01 16.46 -10.08
N LEU A 32 3.90 16.29 -10.79
CA LEU A 32 3.27 14.98 -10.93
C LEU A 32 4.19 13.99 -11.66
N ILE A 33 4.74 14.38 -12.80
CA ILE A 33 5.58 13.52 -13.63
C ILE A 33 6.86 13.11 -12.88
N ASP A 34 7.56 14.07 -12.27
CA ASP A 34 8.81 13.80 -11.55
C ASP A 34 8.59 12.88 -10.34
N ASN A 35 7.48 13.07 -9.61
CA ASN A 35 7.18 12.21 -8.46
C ASN A 35 6.73 10.81 -8.89
N VAL A 36 5.96 10.69 -9.97
CA VAL A 36 5.60 9.37 -10.51
C VAL A 36 6.85 8.60 -10.92
N HIS A 37 7.81 9.22 -11.60
CA HIS A 37 9.08 8.55 -11.94
C HIS A 37 9.83 8.04 -10.70
N ARG A 38 9.87 8.84 -9.62
CA ARG A 38 10.47 8.40 -8.34
C ARG A 38 9.72 7.24 -7.71
N VAL A 39 8.39 7.28 -7.75
CA VAL A 39 7.54 6.19 -7.23
C VAL A 39 7.77 4.91 -8.03
N ILE A 40 7.80 4.96 -9.35
CA ILE A 40 8.10 3.82 -10.22
C ILE A 40 9.46 3.21 -9.87
N GLN A 41 10.49 4.04 -9.73
CA GLN A 41 11.83 3.58 -9.36
C GLN A 41 11.87 2.91 -7.97
N ALA A 42 11.08 3.42 -7.03
CA ALA A 42 11.04 2.90 -5.66
C ALA A 42 10.19 1.62 -5.53
N THR A 43 9.12 1.49 -6.30
CA THR A 43 8.16 0.39 -6.19
C THR A 43 8.34 -0.71 -7.22
N GLY A 44 8.97 -0.40 -8.36
CA GLY A 44 9.05 -1.32 -9.49
C GLY A 44 7.74 -1.46 -10.26
N ALA A 45 6.81 -0.50 -10.09
CA ALA A 45 5.52 -0.53 -10.77
C ALA A 45 5.69 -0.63 -12.30
N ALA A 46 4.94 -1.53 -12.93
CA ALA A 46 5.04 -1.87 -14.34
C ALA A 46 3.66 -1.85 -15.02
N PRO A 47 3.61 -1.70 -16.34
CA PRO A 47 2.36 -1.74 -17.10
C PRO A 47 1.56 -3.02 -16.84
N GLY A 48 0.25 -2.86 -16.68
CA GLY A 48 -0.68 -3.97 -16.47
C GLY A 48 -0.83 -4.41 -15.01
N MET A 49 -0.06 -3.84 -14.07
CA MET A 49 -0.26 -4.10 -12.65
C MET A 49 -1.59 -3.54 -12.16
N GLU A 50 -2.25 -4.30 -11.28
CA GLU A 50 -3.53 -3.94 -10.68
C GLU A 50 -3.34 -2.91 -9.55
N TYR A 51 -4.07 -1.81 -9.63
CA TYR A 51 -4.15 -0.78 -8.59
C TYR A 51 -5.60 -0.58 -8.16
N LEU A 52 -5.87 -0.53 -6.86
CA LEU A 52 -7.18 -0.20 -6.32
C LEU A 52 -7.23 1.26 -5.86
N SER A 53 -7.98 2.08 -6.58
CA SER A 53 -8.22 3.50 -6.30
C SER A 53 -9.40 3.64 -5.33
N TYR A 54 -9.12 3.75 -4.04
CA TYR A 54 -10.16 3.89 -3.00
C TYR A 54 -10.05 5.21 -2.21
N ILE A 55 -8.98 5.97 -2.43
CA ILE A 55 -8.76 7.26 -1.79
C ILE A 55 -9.53 8.33 -2.57
N ALA A 56 -10.01 9.35 -1.88
CA ALA A 56 -10.72 10.44 -2.56
C ALA A 56 -9.81 11.15 -3.58
N PRO A 57 -10.29 11.40 -4.82
CA PRO A 57 -9.50 12.04 -5.87
C PRO A 57 -8.95 13.43 -5.52
N ALA A 58 -9.50 14.08 -4.50
CA ALA A 58 -8.99 15.36 -3.99
C ALA A 58 -7.61 15.27 -3.32
N TRP A 59 -7.16 14.08 -2.97
CA TRP A 59 -5.87 13.86 -2.32
C TRP A 59 -4.75 13.74 -3.36
N VAL A 60 -3.60 14.36 -3.07
CA VAL A 60 -2.43 14.30 -3.94
C VAL A 60 -1.94 12.86 -4.18
N THR A 61 -2.12 11.98 -3.23
CA THR A 61 -1.81 10.56 -3.35
C THR A 61 -2.56 9.93 -4.53
N GLU A 62 -3.86 10.19 -4.63
CA GLU A 62 -4.69 9.65 -5.71
C GLU A 62 -4.35 10.30 -7.06
N GLN A 63 -4.03 11.59 -7.05
CA GLN A 63 -3.53 12.28 -8.24
C GLN A 63 -2.22 11.66 -8.76
N LEU A 64 -1.36 11.17 -7.87
CA LEU A 64 -0.11 10.51 -8.25
C LEU A 64 -0.35 9.07 -8.71
N PHE A 65 -1.08 8.26 -7.94
CA PHE A 65 -1.19 6.82 -8.18
C PHE A 65 -2.27 6.44 -9.20
N ALA A 66 -3.50 6.92 -9.06
CA ALA A 66 -4.55 6.56 -10.01
C ALA A 66 -4.40 7.31 -11.33
N PHE A 67 -4.28 8.65 -11.27
CA PHE A 67 -4.32 9.45 -12.50
C PHE A 67 -2.95 9.50 -13.19
N SER A 68 -1.92 10.01 -12.51
CA SER A 68 -0.63 10.25 -13.17
C SER A 68 0.11 8.95 -13.47
N MET A 69 0.15 8.00 -12.52
CA MET A 69 0.75 6.70 -12.76
C MET A 69 -0.06 5.85 -13.74
N GLY A 70 -1.40 5.88 -13.64
CA GLY A 70 -2.27 5.18 -14.59
C GLY A 70 -2.05 5.61 -16.04
N VAL A 71 -1.66 6.87 -16.28
CA VAL A 71 -1.33 7.38 -17.62
C VAL A 71 0.11 7.07 -18.02
N LEU A 72 1.09 7.26 -17.11
CA LEU A 72 2.52 7.14 -17.42
C LEU A 72 3.02 5.69 -17.41
N VAL A 73 2.40 4.83 -16.60
CA VAL A 73 2.71 3.40 -16.48
C VAL A 73 1.44 2.59 -16.66
N PRO A 74 0.79 2.51 -17.76
CA PRO A 74 -0.58 2.02 -17.93
C PRO A 74 -1.00 0.95 -16.91
N LEU A 75 -1.29 1.36 -15.67
CA LEU A 75 -1.84 0.49 -14.63
C LEU A 75 -3.28 0.13 -14.95
N VAL A 76 -3.74 -1.01 -14.49
CA VAL A 76 -5.17 -1.35 -14.46
C VAL A 76 -5.75 -0.74 -13.20
N VAL A 77 -6.45 0.39 -13.34
CA VAL A 77 -7.01 1.13 -12.21
C VAL A 77 -8.42 0.65 -11.94
N ASN A 78 -8.63 0.05 -10.78
CA ASN A 78 -9.92 -0.45 -10.30
C ASN A 78 -10.50 0.49 -9.24
N PHE A 79 -11.82 0.56 -9.18
CA PHE A 79 -12.54 1.37 -8.20
C PHE A 79 -13.46 0.48 -7.38
N PRO A 80 -13.44 0.57 -6.03
CA PRO A 80 -14.35 -0.19 -5.19
C PRO A 80 -15.77 0.37 -5.31
N GLU A 81 -16.78 -0.48 -5.13
CA GLU A 81 -18.18 -0.05 -5.10
C GLU A 81 -18.49 0.79 -3.85
N GLY A 82 -17.78 0.52 -2.74
CA GLY A 82 -17.92 1.27 -1.50
C GLY A 82 -16.75 1.04 -0.54
N PRO A 83 -16.61 1.89 0.49
CA PRO A 83 -15.49 1.81 1.44
C PRO A 83 -15.40 0.49 2.20
N GLU A 84 -16.56 -0.16 2.42
CA GLU A 84 -16.66 -1.44 3.12
C GLU A 84 -16.14 -2.61 2.29
N GLN A 85 -16.12 -2.47 0.95
CA GLN A 85 -15.72 -3.54 0.02
C GLN A 85 -14.23 -3.50 -0.33
N VAL A 86 -13.51 -2.46 0.09
CA VAL A 86 -12.08 -2.27 -0.24
C VAL A 86 -11.25 -3.52 0.04
N LEU A 87 -11.38 -4.14 1.23
CA LEU A 87 -10.61 -5.34 1.58
C LEU A 87 -11.02 -6.58 0.79
N GLU A 88 -12.27 -6.68 0.38
CA GLU A 88 -12.78 -7.75 -0.48
C GLU A 88 -12.24 -7.59 -1.90
N ASN A 89 -12.33 -6.38 -2.46
CA ASN A 89 -11.81 -6.07 -3.79
C ASN A 89 -10.28 -6.24 -3.88
N ILE A 90 -9.51 -5.88 -2.83
CA ILE A 90 -8.07 -6.16 -2.77
C ILE A 90 -7.80 -7.66 -2.93
N ARG A 91 -8.61 -8.50 -2.29
CA ARG A 91 -8.48 -9.96 -2.34
C ARG A 91 -8.85 -10.53 -3.71
N GLU A 92 -9.95 -10.03 -4.30
CA GLU A 92 -10.44 -10.48 -5.60
C GLU A 92 -9.50 -10.11 -6.74
N LEU A 93 -8.94 -8.91 -6.69
CA LEU A 93 -8.07 -8.36 -7.73
C LEU A 93 -6.62 -8.80 -7.59
N ALA A 94 -6.20 -9.32 -6.41
CA ALA A 94 -4.79 -9.59 -6.10
C ALA A 94 -3.91 -8.37 -6.40
N VAL A 95 -4.26 -7.22 -5.82
CA VAL A 95 -3.68 -5.91 -6.12
C VAL A 95 -2.17 -5.88 -5.90
N GLU A 96 -1.41 -5.49 -6.92
CA GLU A 96 0.06 -5.44 -6.90
C GLU A 96 0.58 -4.08 -6.47
N VAL A 97 -0.17 -3.01 -6.72
CA VAL A 97 0.17 -1.64 -6.31
C VAL A 97 -0.93 -1.11 -5.40
N MET A 98 -0.56 -0.74 -4.17
CA MET A 98 -1.51 -0.26 -3.18
C MET A 98 -0.90 0.81 -2.29
N VAL A 99 -1.71 1.80 -1.94
CA VAL A 99 -1.35 2.85 -0.99
C VAL A 99 -2.32 2.82 0.17
N PHE A 100 -1.81 2.50 1.36
CA PHE A 100 -2.57 2.61 2.60
C PHE A 100 -1.99 3.73 3.46
N ALA A 101 -2.87 4.59 3.97
CA ALA A 101 -2.50 5.50 5.03
C ALA A 101 -2.28 4.72 6.36
N PRO A 102 -1.54 5.27 7.33
CA PRO A 102 -1.25 4.58 8.60
C PRO A 102 -2.48 3.99 9.29
N ARG A 103 -3.59 4.73 9.27
CA ARG A 103 -4.86 4.28 9.88
C ARG A 103 -5.42 2.98 9.28
N GLN A 104 -5.28 2.79 7.98
CA GLN A 104 -5.74 1.56 7.33
C GLN A 104 -4.88 0.36 7.75
N TRP A 105 -3.56 0.56 7.86
CA TRP A 105 -2.66 -0.47 8.37
C TRP A 105 -2.97 -0.84 9.83
N GLU A 106 -3.22 0.16 10.69
CA GLU A 106 -3.62 -0.05 12.09
C GLU A 106 -4.94 -0.80 12.19
N SER A 107 -5.94 -0.42 11.40
CA SER A 107 -7.26 -1.08 11.36
C SER A 107 -7.14 -2.53 10.89
N LEU A 108 -6.33 -2.79 9.86
CA LEU A 108 -6.07 -4.13 9.37
C LEU A 108 -5.38 -4.99 10.44
N ALA A 109 -4.34 -4.47 11.08
CA ALA A 109 -3.64 -5.15 12.17
C ALA A 109 -4.58 -5.45 13.35
N ALA A 110 -5.42 -4.49 13.76
CA ALA A 110 -6.40 -4.68 14.83
C ALA A 110 -7.43 -5.77 14.48
N THR A 111 -7.91 -5.80 13.24
CA THR A 111 -8.85 -6.84 12.77
C THR A 111 -8.22 -8.22 12.81
N LEU A 112 -6.96 -8.36 12.40
CA LEU A 112 -6.23 -9.62 12.48
C LEU A 112 -6.00 -10.07 13.93
N GLN A 113 -5.62 -9.14 14.80
CA GLN A 113 -5.44 -9.41 16.23
C GLN A 113 -6.73 -9.85 16.90
N ALA A 114 -7.87 -9.21 16.61
CA ALA A 114 -9.17 -9.58 17.12
C ALA A 114 -9.55 -11.02 16.71
N ARG A 115 -9.38 -11.37 15.43
CA ARG A 115 -9.62 -12.74 14.95
C ARG A 115 -8.74 -13.78 15.63
N MET A 116 -7.47 -13.41 15.92
CA MET A 116 -6.54 -14.31 16.63
C MET A 116 -6.87 -14.42 18.11
N PHE A 117 -7.48 -13.39 18.70
CA PHE A 117 -7.92 -13.46 20.11
C PHE A 117 -8.99 -14.52 20.33
N ASP A 118 -9.89 -14.71 19.37
CA ASP A 118 -10.96 -15.72 19.38
C ASP A 118 -10.49 -17.10 18.90
N ALA A 119 -9.25 -17.23 18.45
CA ALA A 119 -8.71 -18.49 17.96
C ALA A 119 -8.24 -19.39 19.11
N ASP A 120 -8.21 -20.71 18.85
CA ASP A 120 -7.64 -21.69 19.77
C ASP A 120 -6.23 -21.31 20.24
N PRO A 121 -5.85 -21.59 21.51
CA PRO A 121 -4.55 -21.18 22.07
C PRO A 121 -3.34 -21.69 21.28
N TRP A 122 -3.43 -22.87 20.64
CA TRP A 122 -2.35 -23.40 19.82
C TRP A 122 -2.20 -22.66 18.49
N ARG A 123 -3.31 -22.24 17.86
CA ARG A 123 -3.31 -21.42 16.63
C ARG A 123 -2.68 -20.07 16.89
N ARG A 124 -3.06 -19.45 18.01
CA ARG A 124 -2.49 -18.17 18.43
C ARG A 124 -0.96 -18.27 18.63
N ARG A 125 -0.47 -19.33 19.29
CA ARG A 125 0.98 -19.54 19.48
C ARG A 125 1.73 -19.68 18.15
N ILE A 126 1.16 -20.41 17.19
CA ILE A 126 1.76 -20.57 15.86
C ILE A 126 1.78 -19.21 15.13
N TYR A 127 0.69 -18.47 15.19
CA TYR A 127 0.59 -17.14 14.60
C TYR A 127 1.64 -16.19 15.20
N ASP A 128 1.69 -16.05 16.53
CA ASP A 128 2.64 -15.17 17.23
C ASP A 128 4.08 -15.54 16.89
N TRP A 129 4.39 -16.84 16.84
CA TRP A 129 5.70 -17.35 16.45
C TRP A 129 6.05 -16.98 15.00
N GLY A 130 5.15 -17.19 14.07
CA GLY A 130 5.39 -16.89 12.65
C GLY A 130 5.57 -15.39 12.39
N ILE A 131 4.74 -14.55 13.01
CA ILE A 131 4.86 -13.09 12.95
C ILE A 131 6.21 -12.64 13.53
N GLU A 132 6.64 -13.21 14.65
CA GLU A 132 7.93 -12.84 15.27
C GLU A 132 9.11 -13.19 14.37
N ILE A 133 9.11 -14.37 13.73
CA ILE A 133 10.16 -14.74 12.76
C ILE A 133 10.15 -13.78 11.56
N GLY A 134 9.00 -13.50 11.00
CA GLY A 134 8.86 -12.53 9.90
C GLY A 134 9.38 -11.15 10.28
N ARG A 135 9.02 -10.66 11.46
CA ARG A 135 9.47 -9.37 12.00
C ARG A 135 11.00 -9.32 12.14
N GLN A 136 11.62 -10.33 12.72
CA GLN A 136 13.08 -10.40 12.88
C GLN A 136 13.82 -10.32 11.54
N VAL A 137 13.34 -11.03 10.54
CA VAL A 137 13.92 -11.02 9.20
C VAL A 137 13.75 -9.66 8.54
N HIS A 138 12.56 -9.09 8.63
CA HIS A 138 12.25 -7.81 7.98
C HIS A 138 13.03 -6.65 8.62
N VAL A 139 13.04 -6.55 9.95
CA VAL A 139 13.81 -5.53 10.67
C VAL A 139 15.31 -5.62 10.38
N ALA A 140 15.88 -6.84 10.39
CA ALA A 140 17.29 -7.03 10.05
C ALA A 140 17.61 -6.53 8.63
N ARG A 141 16.73 -6.80 7.66
CA ARG A 141 16.89 -6.30 6.27
C ARG A 141 16.80 -4.78 6.17
N LEU A 142 15.84 -4.17 6.86
CA LEU A 142 15.69 -2.70 6.89
C LEU A 142 16.91 -2.01 7.52
N ASP A 143 17.46 -2.60 8.59
CA ASP A 143 18.65 -2.09 9.26
C ASP A 143 19.95 -2.37 8.50
N GLY A 144 19.92 -3.08 7.39
CA GLY A 144 21.12 -3.55 6.68
C GLY A 144 21.95 -4.55 7.47
N LYS A 145 21.37 -5.20 8.48
CA LYS A 145 22.03 -6.19 9.35
C LYS A 145 21.86 -7.62 8.84
N PRO A 146 22.79 -8.51 9.13
CA PRO A 146 22.63 -9.93 8.79
C PRO A 146 21.46 -10.54 9.56
N VAL A 147 20.60 -11.27 8.84
CA VAL A 147 19.53 -12.08 9.46
C VAL A 147 20.14 -13.21 10.28
N SER A 148 19.68 -13.41 11.52
CA SER A 148 20.15 -14.49 12.39
C SER A 148 19.98 -15.85 11.72
N ALA A 149 20.92 -16.78 11.97
CA ALA A 149 20.89 -18.13 11.39
C ALA A 149 19.59 -18.87 11.75
N ARG A 150 19.11 -18.69 12.98
CA ARG A 150 17.84 -19.26 13.46
C ARG A 150 16.64 -18.72 12.69
N ALA A 151 16.52 -17.41 12.56
CA ALA A 151 15.40 -16.79 11.83
C ALA A 151 15.42 -17.17 10.35
N ARG A 152 16.61 -17.24 9.73
CA ARG A 152 16.78 -17.69 8.34
C ARG A 152 16.33 -19.14 8.13
N ALA A 153 16.70 -20.05 9.06
CA ALA A 153 16.33 -21.45 8.97
C ALA A 153 14.82 -21.68 9.20
N LEU A 154 14.18 -20.88 10.08
CA LEU A 154 12.78 -21.02 10.42
C LEU A 154 11.84 -20.26 9.47
N LEU A 155 12.37 -19.31 8.68
CA LEU A 155 11.57 -18.48 7.77
C LEU A 155 10.71 -19.31 6.79
N PRO A 156 11.20 -20.35 6.11
CA PRO A 156 10.39 -21.13 5.18
C PRO A 156 9.16 -21.77 5.86
N LEU A 157 9.32 -22.23 7.10
CA LEU A 157 8.23 -22.80 7.87
C LEU A 157 7.23 -21.71 8.32
N ALA A 158 7.72 -20.56 8.78
CA ALA A 158 6.87 -19.42 9.13
C ALA A 158 6.13 -18.88 7.91
N GLU A 159 6.77 -18.84 6.75
CA GLU A 159 6.13 -18.50 5.48
C GLU A 159 4.98 -19.46 5.15
N ALA A 160 5.22 -20.75 5.17
CA ALA A 160 4.23 -21.75 4.80
C ALA A 160 3.02 -21.80 5.74
N LEU A 161 3.25 -21.66 7.05
CA LEU A 161 2.21 -21.84 8.06
C LEU A 161 1.46 -20.55 8.42
N VAL A 162 2.10 -19.40 8.30
CA VAL A 162 1.55 -18.13 8.82
C VAL A 162 1.61 -17.00 7.80
N LEU A 163 2.80 -16.65 7.31
CA LEU A 163 2.97 -15.38 6.58
C LEU A 163 2.30 -15.43 5.20
N ARG A 164 2.47 -16.53 4.46
CA ARG A 164 1.83 -16.71 3.16
C ARG A 164 0.29 -16.82 3.28
N PRO A 165 -0.29 -17.72 4.11
CA PRO A 165 -1.73 -17.75 4.31
C PRO A 165 -2.32 -16.40 4.74
N LEU A 166 -1.57 -15.63 5.52
CA LEU A 166 -2.01 -14.30 5.93
C LEU A 166 -2.04 -13.32 4.75
N ARG A 167 -1.00 -13.29 3.93
CA ARG A 167 -0.97 -12.47 2.71
C ARG A 167 -2.08 -12.88 1.75
N ASP A 168 -2.26 -14.17 1.52
CA ASP A 168 -3.32 -14.68 0.65
C ASP A 168 -4.72 -14.27 1.14
N GLN A 169 -4.95 -14.32 2.46
CA GLN A 169 -6.20 -13.83 3.06
C GLN A 169 -6.42 -12.33 2.93
N LEU A 170 -5.34 -11.57 2.82
CA LEU A 170 -5.38 -10.11 2.66
C LEU A 170 -5.35 -9.69 1.19
N GLY A 171 -5.15 -10.61 0.26
CA GLY A 171 -4.95 -10.32 -1.15
C GLY A 171 -3.62 -9.62 -1.45
N LEU A 172 -2.63 -9.80 -0.57
CA LEU A 172 -1.29 -9.23 -0.71
C LEU A 172 -0.38 -10.29 -1.33
N THR A 173 -0.07 -10.17 -2.60
CA THR A 173 0.81 -11.10 -3.35
C THR A 173 2.25 -10.64 -3.39
#